data_3164df2ee36292003d79c88709c0ef72
#
_entry.id   3164df2ee36292003d79c88709c0ef72
#
_cell.length_a   1.000
_cell.length_b   1.000
_cell.length_c   1.000
_cell.angle_alpha   90.00
_cell.angle_beta   90.00
_cell.angle_gamma   90.00
#
_symmetry.space_group_name_H-M   'P 1'
#
loop_
_entity.id
_entity.type
_entity.pdbx_description
1 polymer ?
#
loop_
_entity_poly.entity_id
_entity_poly.type
_entity_poly.pdbx_seq_one_letter_code
_entity_poly.pdbx_strand_id
1 'polypeptide(L)'
;MQNEQELKELVREKYSQIAQQEKTANQSSCCGAGNCSTEVYNIMSEDYTELGGYNPDADLGLGCGLPTQFAKIRKGDTVIDLGSGAGNDCFIARHETGETGKVIGIDFTTAMIEKARANAEKLGFNNVEFRQGDIEHMPVGGNVADVMVSNCVLNLV
;
A
#
# COMPACT_ATOMS: atom_id res chain seq x y z
N MET A 1 4.35 -24.81 16.49
CA MET A 1 4.29 -23.35 16.33
C MET A 1 4.95 -23.03 14.99
N GLN A 2 4.22 -22.43 14.08
CA GLN A 2 4.86 -21.92 12.85
C GLN A 2 5.87 -20.85 13.27
N ASN A 3 7.07 -20.94 12.75
CA ASN A 3 8.11 -19.97 13.01
C ASN A 3 7.69 -18.64 12.35
N GLU A 4 7.96 -17.52 12.98
CA GLU A 4 7.67 -16.17 12.47
C GLU A 4 8.19 -15.98 11.01
N GLN A 5 9.34 -16.55 10.70
CA GLN A 5 9.89 -16.53 9.35
C GLN A 5 9.04 -17.31 8.34
N GLU A 6 8.50 -18.47 8.70
CA GLU A 6 7.62 -19.26 7.84
C GLU A 6 6.31 -18.50 7.57
N LEU A 7 5.78 -17.79 8.56
CA LEU A 7 4.60 -16.96 8.39
C LEU A 7 4.87 -15.79 7.45
N LYS A 8 5.99 -15.09 7.63
CA LYS A 8 6.40 -13.99 6.74
C LYS A 8 6.62 -14.48 5.29
N GLU A 9 7.18 -15.67 5.09
CA GLU A 9 7.34 -16.26 3.76
C GLU A 9 5.98 -16.58 3.12
N LEU A 10 5.06 -17.16 3.86
CA LEU A 10 3.71 -17.46 3.39
C LEU A 10 2.95 -16.20 2.97
N VAL A 11 3.03 -15.16 3.79
CA VAL A 11 2.44 -13.84 3.50
C VAL A 11 3.06 -13.25 2.24
N ARG A 12 4.40 -13.28 2.12
CA ARG A 12 5.12 -12.79 0.93
C ARG A 12 4.70 -13.51 -0.35
N GLU A 13 4.60 -14.84 -0.30
CA GLU A 13 4.15 -15.63 -1.43
C GLU A 13 2.72 -15.28 -1.85
N LYS A 14 1.81 -15.17 -0.87
CA LYS A 14 0.42 -14.81 -1.12
C LYS A 14 0.30 -13.43 -1.78
N TYR A 15 1.00 -12.42 -1.26
CA TYR A 15 0.96 -11.07 -1.84
C TYR A 15 1.67 -10.97 -3.19
N SER A 16 2.68 -11.82 -3.46
CA SER A 16 3.28 -11.94 -4.78
C SER A 16 2.29 -12.45 -5.83
N GLN A 17 1.45 -13.42 -5.46
CA GLN A 17 0.37 -13.90 -6.33
C GLN A 17 -0.67 -12.81 -6.57
N ILE A 18 -1.08 -12.10 -5.53
CA ILE A 18 -2.05 -10.99 -5.59
C ILE A 18 -1.56 -9.87 -6.52
N ALA A 19 -0.27 -9.53 -6.48
CA ALA A 19 0.32 -8.50 -7.34
C ALA A 19 0.19 -8.80 -8.84
N GLN A 20 0.06 -10.07 -9.20
CA GLN A 20 -0.09 -10.53 -10.58
C GLN A 20 -1.55 -10.68 -11.03
N GLN A 21 -2.50 -10.55 -10.11
CA GLN A 21 -3.93 -10.70 -10.38
C GLN A 21 -4.61 -9.35 -10.66
N GLU A 22 -5.76 -9.40 -11.31
CA GLU A 22 -6.62 -8.22 -11.48
C GLU A 22 -7.40 -7.89 -10.18
N LYS A 23 -7.77 -6.62 -10.01
CA LYS A 23 -8.50 -6.10 -8.84
C LYS A 23 -9.74 -6.94 -8.49
N THR A 24 -10.52 -7.35 -9.49
CA THR A 24 -11.75 -8.14 -9.31
C THR A 24 -11.51 -9.52 -8.72
N ALA A 25 -10.38 -10.16 -9.07
CA ALA A 25 -9.98 -11.44 -8.50
C ALA A 25 -9.53 -11.30 -7.02
N ASN A 26 -8.89 -10.18 -6.69
CA ASN A 26 -8.41 -9.90 -5.34
C ASN A 26 -9.52 -9.59 -4.35
N GLN A 27 -10.57 -8.87 -4.78
CA GLN A 27 -11.71 -8.55 -3.92
C GLN A 27 -12.44 -9.77 -3.37
N SER A 28 -12.43 -10.88 -4.11
CA SER A 28 -12.99 -12.16 -3.65
C SER A 28 -12.05 -12.97 -2.76
N SER A 29 -10.75 -12.65 -2.74
CA SER A 29 -9.69 -13.40 -2.08
C SER A 29 -9.29 -12.86 -0.70
N CYS A 30 -9.72 -11.66 -0.34
CA CYS A 30 -9.33 -11.00 0.92
C CYS A 30 -9.91 -11.71 2.16
N CYS A 31 -10.91 -12.58 1.98
CA CYS A 31 -11.47 -13.43 3.02
C CYS A 31 -10.82 -14.81 2.94
N GLY A 32 -9.96 -15.16 3.88
CA GLY A 32 -9.38 -16.51 4.01
C GLY A 32 -10.45 -17.60 3.91
N ALA A 33 -10.08 -18.72 3.31
CA ALA A 33 -10.89 -19.89 2.98
C ALA A 33 -12.06 -20.17 3.93
N GLY A 34 -13.24 -19.70 3.59
CA GLY A 34 -14.49 -19.93 4.27
C GLY A 34 -15.56 -19.02 3.72
N ASN A 35 -16.64 -19.62 3.26
CA ASN A 35 -17.85 -19.02 2.71
C ASN A 35 -18.25 -17.70 3.39
N CYS A 36 -17.59 -16.58 3.06
CA CYS A 36 -18.00 -15.25 3.52
C CYS A 36 -19.14 -14.77 2.63
N SER A 37 -20.31 -14.60 3.22
CA SER A 37 -21.39 -13.88 2.57
C SER A 37 -20.90 -12.48 2.22
N THR A 38 -20.99 -12.10 0.96
CA THR A 38 -20.48 -10.88 0.34
C THR A 38 -21.00 -9.58 0.97
N GLU A 39 -22.00 -9.63 1.84
CA GLU A 39 -22.65 -8.44 2.39
C GLU A 39 -21.90 -7.79 3.57
N VAL A 40 -21.06 -8.52 4.31
CA VAL A 40 -20.41 -8.00 5.53
C VAL A 40 -19.08 -7.30 5.23
N TYR A 41 -18.42 -7.61 4.12
CA TYR A 41 -17.09 -7.06 3.76
C TYR A 41 -17.12 -5.85 2.83
N ASN A 42 -18.23 -5.61 2.11
CA ASN A 42 -18.41 -4.38 1.33
C ASN A 42 -18.50 -3.10 2.19
N ILE A 43 -18.64 -3.24 3.50
CA ILE A 43 -18.72 -2.09 4.44
C ILE A 43 -17.33 -1.54 4.76
N MET A 44 -16.26 -2.31 4.53
CA MET A 44 -14.89 -1.95 4.93
C MET A 44 -14.00 -1.52 3.75
N SER A 45 -14.38 -1.77 2.49
CA SER A 45 -13.65 -1.29 1.33
C SER A 45 -14.20 0.07 0.91
N GLU A 46 -13.52 1.14 1.32
CA GLU A 46 -13.87 2.48 0.88
C GLU A 46 -13.45 2.70 -0.58
N ASP A 47 -14.23 3.52 -1.29
CA ASP A 47 -14.01 3.81 -2.71
C ASP A 47 -12.94 4.90 -2.88
N TYR A 48 -11.82 4.53 -3.48
CA TYR A 48 -10.71 5.43 -3.78
C TYR A 48 -10.92 6.27 -5.04
N THR A 49 -11.90 5.94 -5.88
CA THR A 49 -12.04 6.49 -7.23
C THR A 49 -12.23 8.01 -7.29
N GLU A 50 -12.78 8.60 -6.23
CA GLU A 50 -12.99 10.05 -6.14
C GLU A 50 -11.81 10.81 -5.53
N LEU A 51 -10.78 10.11 -5.06
CA LEU A 51 -9.63 10.75 -4.44
C LEU A 51 -8.67 11.31 -5.49
N GLY A 52 -8.19 12.54 -5.25
CA GLY A 52 -7.10 13.09 -6.04
C GLY A 52 -5.86 12.20 -5.94
N GLY A 53 -5.24 11.90 -7.08
CA GLY A 53 -4.09 11.00 -7.15
C GLY A 53 -4.43 9.53 -7.30
N TYR A 54 -5.71 9.15 -7.31
CA TYR A 54 -6.11 7.77 -7.55
C TYR A 54 -5.55 7.22 -8.87
N ASN A 55 -4.99 6.01 -8.80
CA ASN A 55 -4.53 5.28 -9.96
C ASN A 55 -5.11 3.85 -9.96
N PRO A 56 -5.96 3.50 -10.93
CA PRO A 56 -6.57 2.17 -11.00
C PRO A 56 -5.55 1.04 -11.15
N ASP A 57 -4.39 1.27 -11.76
CA ASP A 57 -3.33 0.27 -11.91
C ASP A 57 -2.65 -0.07 -10.56
N ALA A 58 -2.73 0.83 -9.58
CA ALA A 58 -2.21 0.64 -8.24
C ALA A 58 -3.25 0.10 -7.26
N ASP A 59 -4.53 0.23 -7.57
CA ASP A 59 -5.62 -0.24 -6.72
C ASP A 59 -5.88 -1.73 -6.94
N LEU A 60 -5.35 -2.55 -6.04
CA LEU A 60 -5.53 -4.01 -6.06
C LEU A 60 -6.77 -4.48 -5.26
N GLY A 61 -7.59 -3.56 -4.75
CA GLY A 61 -8.78 -3.89 -3.96
C GLY A 61 -8.49 -4.45 -2.57
N LEU A 62 -7.33 -4.14 -2.01
CA LEU A 62 -6.85 -4.65 -0.72
C LEU A 62 -6.97 -3.64 0.43
N GLY A 63 -7.27 -2.38 0.13
CA GLY A 63 -7.40 -1.32 1.12
C GLY A 63 -8.64 -1.49 1.99
N CYS A 64 -8.51 -1.24 3.29
CA CYS A 64 -9.59 -1.34 4.27
C CYS A 64 -10.04 0.04 4.77
N GLY A 65 -9.50 1.12 4.26
CA GLY A 65 -9.80 2.50 4.66
C GLY A 65 -9.06 3.52 3.81
N LEU A 66 -9.25 4.78 4.09
CA LEU A 66 -8.62 5.92 3.41
C LEU A 66 -7.69 6.67 4.37
N PRO A 67 -6.53 6.11 4.74
CA PRO A 67 -5.67 6.67 5.78
C PRO A 67 -5.17 8.08 5.43
N THR A 68 -4.97 8.37 4.15
CA THR A 68 -4.52 9.67 3.67
C THR A 68 -5.49 10.81 3.94
N GLN A 69 -6.79 10.55 3.98
CA GLN A 69 -7.80 11.57 4.32
C GLN A 69 -7.71 12.05 5.77
N PHE A 70 -7.27 11.17 6.67
CA PHE A 70 -7.19 11.49 8.10
C PHE A 70 -5.79 11.91 8.53
N ALA A 71 -4.78 11.66 7.72
CA ALA A 71 -3.36 11.90 8.04
C ALA A 71 -2.98 13.38 8.10
N LYS A 72 -3.84 14.29 7.62
CA LYS A 72 -3.59 15.74 7.57
C LYS A 72 -2.28 16.11 6.88
N ILE A 73 -1.98 15.45 5.78
CA ILE A 73 -0.80 15.68 4.95
C ILE A 73 -0.81 17.13 4.44
N ARG A 74 0.31 17.81 4.57
CA ARG A 74 0.49 19.21 4.13
C ARG A 74 1.40 19.26 2.90
N LYS A 75 1.31 20.33 2.14
CA LYS A 75 2.22 20.59 1.03
C LYS A 75 3.67 20.65 1.52
N GLY A 76 4.54 19.86 0.91
CA GLY A 76 5.94 19.76 1.27
C GLY A 76 6.30 18.68 2.29
N ASP A 77 5.32 18.03 2.91
CA ASP A 77 5.58 16.94 3.86
C ASP A 77 6.29 15.74 3.21
N THR A 78 7.09 15.06 4.01
CA THR A 78 7.61 13.73 3.69
C THR A 78 6.69 12.69 4.30
N VAL A 79 6.08 11.85 3.46
CA VAL A 79 5.14 10.81 3.86
C VAL A 79 5.78 9.45 3.68
N ILE A 80 5.64 8.57 4.68
CA ILE A 80 6.01 7.15 4.57
C ILE A 80 4.74 6.32 4.61
N ASP A 81 4.59 5.40 3.65
CA ASP A 81 3.51 4.41 3.59
C ASP A 81 4.07 3.02 3.91
N LEU A 82 3.57 2.44 4.99
CA LEU A 82 3.98 1.12 5.47
C LEU A 82 3.10 0.04 4.85
N GLY A 83 3.73 -0.88 4.10
CA GLY A 83 3.02 -1.87 3.31
C GLY A 83 2.34 -1.25 2.11
N SER A 84 3.10 -0.50 1.32
CA SER A 84 2.60 0.33 0.23
C SER A 84 1.97 -0.43 -0.94
N GLY A 85 2.17 -1.75 -1.02
CA GLY A 85 1.66 -2.57 -2.12
C GLY A 85 2.07 -2.01 -3.49
N ALA A 86 1.12 -1.91 -4.40
CA ALA A 86 1.33 -1.35 -5.74
C ALA A 86 1.34 0.19 -5.80
N GLY A 87 1.26 0.88 -4.64
CA GLY A 87 1.47 2.31 -4.50
C GLY A 87 0.21 3.17 -4.42
N ASN A 88 -0.98 2.59 -4.26
CA ASN A 88 -2.24 3.35 -4.29
C ASN A 88 -2.24 4.52 -3.28
N ASP A 89 -2.03 4.25 -1.99
CA ASP A 89 -1.99 5.29 -0.96
C ASP A 89 -0.81 6.26 -1.15
N CYS A 90 0.33 5.79 -1.69
CA CYS A 90 1.48 6.64 -2.02
C CYS A 90 1.14 7.69 -3.08
N PHE A 91 0.37 7.34 -4.11
CA PHE A 91 0.00 8.29 -5.18
C PHE A 91 -1.01 9.32 -4.68
N ILE A 92 -1.94 8.92 -3.82
CA ILE A 92 -2.85 9.83 -3.14
C ILE A 92 -2.07 10.76 -2.21
N ALA A 93 -1.15 10.23 -1.40
CA ALA A 93 -0.28 11.03 -0.54
C ALA A 93 0.56 12.03 -1.36
N ARG A 94 1.06 11.63 -2.54
CA ARG A 94 1.78 12.51 -3.45
C ARG A 94 0.88 13.65 -3.96
N HIS A 95 -0.37 13.38 -4.25
CA HIS A 95 -1.32 14.44 -4.62
C HIS A 95 -1.50 15.45 -3.48
N GLU A 96 -1.60 14.99 -2.26
CA GLU A 96 -1.75 15.84 -1.07
C GLU A 96 -0.47 16.65 -0.77
N THR A 97 0.69 16.01 -0.71
CA THR A 97 1.95 16.69 -0.39
C THR A 97 2.50 17.55 -1.54
N GLY A 98 2.12 17.25 -2.78
CA GLY A 98 2.50 17.98 -3.96
C GLY A 98 3.95 17.69 -4.43
N GLU A 99 4.42 18.50 -5.38
CA GLU A 99 5.74 18.32 -6.01
C GLU A 99 6.91 18.64 -5.07
N THR A 100 6.68 19.49 -4.09
CA THR A 100 7.70 19.91 -3.11
C THR A 100 7.86 18.93 -1.96
N GLY A 101 6.91 18.01 -1.78
CA GLY A 101 6.99 16.96 -0.79
C GLY A 101 7.69 15.70 -1.32
N LYS A 102 7.72 14.68 -0.48
CA LYS A 102 8.28 13.38 -0.81
C LYS A 102 7.40 12.26 -0.29
N VAL A 103 7.28 11.18 -1.05
CA VAL A 103 6.58 9.96 -0.60
C VAL A 103 7.50 8.77 -0.72
N ILE A 104 7.56 7.95 0.33
CA ILE A 104 8.35 6.72 0.39
C ILE A 104 7.40 5.57 0.73
N GLY A 105 7.16 4.68 -0.22
CA GLY A 105 6.45 3.43 0.02
C GLY A 105 7.42 2.33 0.42
N ILE A 106 7.07 1.57 1.46
CA ILE A 106 7.84 0.42 1.94
C ILE A 106 6.97 -0.82 1.83
N ASP A 107 7.46 -1.85 1.17
CA ASP A 107 6.83 -3.16 1.11
C ASP A 107 7.90 -4.26 1.10
N PHE A 108 7.60 -5.39 1.72
CA PHE A 108 8.55 -6.51 1.76
C PHE A 108 8.45 -7.43 0.54
N THR A 109 7.38 -7.28 -0.28
CA THR A 109 7.09 -8.09 -1.45
C THR A 109 7.73 -7.50 -2.70
N THR A 110 8.68 -8.20 -3.31
CA THR A 110 9.39 -7.73 -4.52
C THR A 110 8.42 -7.39 -5.66
N ALA A 111 7.44 -8.27 -5.93
CA ALA A 111 6.47 -8.07 -7.00
C ALA A 111 5.61 -6.80 -6.79
N MET A 112 5.27 -6.46 -5.54
CA MET A 112 4.56 -5.21 -5.23
C MET A 112 5.43 -3.99 -5.52
N ILE A 113 6.67 -4.00 -5.08
CA ILE A 113 7.63 -2.91 -5.31
C ILE A 113 7.88 -2.68 -6.80
N GLU A 114 8.05 -3.75 -7.59
CA GLU A 114 8.22 -3.64 -9.04
C GLU A 114 7.00 -3.02 -9.71
N LYS A 115 5.81 -3.45 -9.34
CA LYS A 115 4.55 -2.89 -9.84
C LYS A 115 4.38 -1.43 -9.46
N ALA A 116 4.67 -1.08 -8.21
CA ALA A 116 4.60 0.29 -7.70
C ALA A 116 5.57 1.23 -8.45
N ARG A 117 6.80 0.77 -8.69
CA ARG A 117 7.79 1.53 -9.48
C ARG A 117 7.35 1.76 -10.91
N ALA A 118 6.82 0.72 -11.57
CA ALA A 118 6.27 0.83 -12.92
C ALA A 118 5.10 1.83 -12.99
N ASN A 119 4.23 1.82 -11.99
CA ASN A 119 3.12 2.78 -11.89
C ASN A 119 3.62 4.22 -11.70
N ALA A 120 4.61 4.43 -10.81
CA ALA A 120 5.21 5.75 -10.59
C ALA A 120 5.90 6.31 -11.85
N GLU A 121 6.58 5.45 -12.60
CA GLU A 121 7.20 5.81 -13.88
C GLU A 121 6.17 6.24 -14.92
N LYS A 122 5.08 5.49 -15.07
CA LYS A 122 3.96 5.86 -15.95
C LYS A 122 3.34 7.22 -15.60
N LEU A 123 3.26 7.53 -14.31
CA LEU A 123 2.72 8.80 -13.82
C LEU A 123 3.73 9.97 -13.88
N GLY A 124 5.00 9.68 -14.16
CA GLY A 124 6.06 10.68 -14.21
C GLY A 124 6.39 11.30 -12.84
N PHE A 125 6.17 10.59 -11.75
CA PHE A 125 6.44 11.10 -10.40
C PHE A 125 7.91 10.92 -10.02
N ASN A 126 8.62 12.03 -9.85
CA ASN A 126 10.03 12.04 -9.46
C ASN A 126 10.25 12.05 -7.95
N ASN A 127 9.21 12.35 -7.18
CA ASN A 127 9.25 12.50 -5.73
C ASN A 127 8.54 11.38 -4.98
N VAL A 128 8.27 10.26 -5.65
CA VAL A 128 7.75 9.03 -5.06
C VAL A 128 8.80 7.93 -5.21
N GLU A 129 9.21 7.35 -4.10
CA GLU A 129 10.17 6.24 -4.06
C GLU A 129 9.52 5.00 -3.48
N PHE A 130 9.88 3.82 -3.99
CA PHE A 130 9.48 2.54 -3.43
C PHE A 130 10.71 1.75 -3.00
N ARG A 131 10.73 1.33 -1.74
CA ARG A 131 11.85 0.62 -1.12
C ARG A 131 11.38 -0.74 -0.62
N GLN A 132 12.08 -1.78 -1.05
CA GLN A 132 11.83 -3.11 -0.50
C GLN A 132 12.43 -3.21 0.89
N GLY A 133 11.63 -3.64 1.85
CA GLY A 133 12.09 -3.82 3.24
C GLY A 133 10.96 -4.26 4.15
N ASP A 134 11.37 -4.70 5.33
CA ASP A 134 10.46 -5.04 6.43
C ASP A 134 10.13 -3.77 7.21
N ILE A 135 8.87 -3.61 7.60
CA ILE A 135 8.42 -2.46 8.41
C ILE A 135 9.02 -2.45 9.82
N GLU A 136 9.44 -3.60 10.33
CA GLU A 136 10.18 -3.71 11.59
C GLU A 136 11.63 -3.22 11.46
N HIS A 137 12.19 -3.25 10.25
CA HIS A 137 13.54 -2.79 9.93
C HIS A 137 13.52 -1.91 8.67
N MET A 138 12.85 -0.78 8.79
CA MET A 138 12.59 0.11 7.65
C MET A 138 13.88 0.60 6.99
N PRO A 139 13.97 0.53 5.64
CA PRO A 139 15.12 1.05 4.89
C PRO A 139 15.09 2.57 4.74
N VAL A 140 14.92 3.28 5.86
CA VAL A 140 14.87 4.75 5.94
C VAL A 140 15.69 5.24 7.13
N GLY A 141 16.23 6.46 7.01
CA GLY A 141 16.92 7.10 8.12
C GLY A 141 15.96 7.56 9.23
N GLY A 142 16.50 7.86 10.40
CA GLY A 142 15.72 8.46 11.47
C GLY A 142 15.30 9.90 11.17
N ASN A 143 14.16 10.31 11.69
CA ASN A 143 13.63 11.69 11.61
C ASN A 143 13.43 12.22 10.17
N VAL A 144 13.06 11.37 9.22
CA VAL A 144 12.84 11.77 7.82
C VAL A 144 11.36 12.01 7.49
N ALA A 145 10.44 11.43 8.24
CA ALA A 145 9.01 11.51 7.96
C ALA A 145 8.31 12.58 8.80
N ASP A 146 7.45 13.35 8.16
CA ASP A 146 6.48 14.22 8.82
C ASP A 146 5.19 13.44 9.11
N VAL A 147 4.81 12.53 8.22
CA VAL A 147 3.60 11.71 8.31
C VAL A 147 3.92 10.25 7.98
N MET A 148 3.33 9.34 8.72
CA MET A 148 3.35 7.91 8.42
C MET A 148 1.93 7.40 8.29
N VAL A 149 1.65 6.64 7.24
CA VAL A 149 0.37 5.97 7.00
C VAL A 149 0.58 4.47 6.87
N SER A 150 -0.44 3.71 7.19
CA SER A 150 -0.48 2.26 7.01
C SER A 150 -1.91 1.80 6.76
N ASN A 151 -2.10 0.91 5.80
CA ASN A 151 -3.40 0.39 5.43
C ASN A 151 -3.39 -1.14 5.46
N CYS A 152 -4.08 -1.74 6.44
CA CYS A 152 -4.23 -3.20 6.61
C CYS A 152 -2.93 -4.01 6.70
N VAL A 153 -1.85 -3.47 7.26
CA VAL A 153 -0.54 -4.12 7.31
C VAL A 153 -0.08 -4.43 8.74
N LEU A 154 -0.30 -3.54 9.70
CA LEU A 154 0.21 -3.69 11.07
C LEU A 154 -0.34 -4.93 11.81
N ASN A 155 -1.38 -5.54 11.31
CA ASN A 155 -1.94 -6.79 11.84
C ASN A 155 -1.29 -8.05 11.24
N LEU A 156 -0.31 -7.89 10.34
CA LEU A 156 0.41 -8.98 9.69
C LEU A 156 1.85 -9.16 10.23
N VAL A 157 2.22 -8.38 11.23
CA VAL A 157 3.54 -8.38 11.89
C VAL A 157 3.41 -8.72 13.36
#